data_c816a6305bb3a1aa546b5b6c222ebe97
#
_entry.id   c816a6305bb3a1aa546b5b6c222ebe97
#
_cell.length_a   1.000
_cell.length_b   1.000
_cell.length_c   1.000
_cell.angle_alpha   90.00
_cell.angle_beta   90.00
_cell.angle_gamma   90.00
#
_symmetry.space_group_name_H-M   'P 1'
#
loop_
_entity.id
_entity.type
_entity.pdbx_description
1 polymer ?
#
loop_
_entity_poly.entity_id
_entity_poly.type
_entity_poly.pdbx_seq_one_letter_code
_entity_poly.pdbx_strand_id
1 'polypeptide(L)'
;MEAAGEGAPKAAALRHLADGGYAVGLLASAVLFGYAILPPSSPQARTVPTTVAAVTSTDRTIGLGKSPGPAPPSYPGLRAAPRESALPSLARTLPAERAPGGARPAPTERGRGRPALLPPLAPPAPREMPASEGVTWPERVSGRVLDPDGLPLAGASVVLAGRELRADADGAFTLTASPGSGPMIVKLPGYDRLVVAPRREPVEAVLRPRAAKAAYLTYFGVADRGIRGRVLALLTRTELNAVVIDVKGDRGWIPYRTEVPAALAAGAQGPVIIRDFEGLIADFRARGVYTIARVVTFKDNVLATARPDLAVVDTRTGKPWVDNEKLAWVDPFREEVWAYNIEIAREAARKGFDEVQFDYVRFPTDGRLGSARYAKPNSRATRLPAVAGFLERARRELGAVGVYVAADVFGYTAFNESDTDIGQRIEELAPHLDYICPMVYPSGYHVGIPGYRNPVANPYAVVHESVRLIRKRAEGTQVRVRPWLQDFRDYAFDRRVFGVAEIRAQINGSDDAGGVGWMLWNPRNDYTGEALLPKSPLAAR
;
A
#
# COMPACT_ATOMS: atom_id res chain seq x y z
N MET A 1 -16.09 50.12 -21.17
CA MET A 1 -15.94 50.21 -19.73
C MET A 1 -16.29 48.85 -19.19
N GLU A 2 -15.34 47.97 -19.21
CA GLU A 2 -14.31 47.60 -18.23
C GLU A 2 -14.90 46.92 -17.00
N ALA A 3 -14.67 45.61 -16.91
CA ALA A 3 -14.35 44.90 -15.69
C ALA A 3 -13.45 43.71 -16.05
N ALA A 4 -12.13 43.90 -15.88
CA ALA A 4 -11.10 42.89 -15.80
C ALA A 4 -11.33 42.08 -14.48
N GLY A 5 -11.16 40.72 -14.40
CA GLY A 5 -9.87 40.07 -14.41
C GLY A 5 -9.40 39.85 -12.97
N GLU A 6 -9.90 38.78 -12.27
CA GLU A 6 -9.22 38.20 -11.10
C GLU A 6 -9.27 36.68 -11.20
N GLY A 7 -8.13 36.06 -11.53
CA GLY A 7 -8.09 34.57 -11.66
C GLY A 7 -6.71 33.93 -11.80
N ALA A 8 -5.61 34.54 -11.37
CA ALA A 8 -4.29 33.99 -11.71
C ALA A 8 -3.20 33.86 -10.62
N PRO A 9 -3.39 33.99 -9.30
CA PRO A 9 -2.28 33.64 -8.38
C PRO A 9 -2.40 32.29 -7.66
N LYS A 10 -3.56 31.63 -7.67
CA LYS A 10 -3.73 30.38 -6.88
C LYS A 10 -3.12 29.12 -7.52
N ALA A 11 -2.95 29.08 -8.82
CA ALA A 11 -2.41 27.90 -9.52
C ALA A 11 -0.88 27.78 -9.40
N ALA A 12 -0.16 28.88 -9.25
CA ALA A 12 1.31 28.87 -9.12
C ALA A 12 1.77 28.42 -7.73
N ALA A 13 1.04 28.80 -6.67
CA ALA A 13 1.35 28.40 -5.30
C ALA A 13 1.16 26.87 -5.06
N LEU A 14 0.24 26.24 -5.78
CA LEU A 14 0.01 24.80 -5.71
C LEU A 14 1.12 23.98 -6.37
N ARG A 15 1.81 24.50 -7.39
CA ARG A 15 2.92 23.80 -8.05
C ARG A 15 4.17 23.70 -7.16
N HIS A 16 4.48 24.70 -6.37
CA HIS A 16 5.63 24.68 -5.46
C HIS A 16 5.46 23.75 -4.26
N LEU A 17 4.23 23.42 -3.86
CA LEU A 17 3.96 22.44 -2.80
C LEU A 17 4.08 20.98 -3.28
N ALA A 18 3.89 20.72 -4.57
CA ALA A 18 4.02 19.39 -5.16
C ALA A 18 5.49 18.95 -5.34
N ASP A 19 6.39 19.89 -5.62
CA ASP A 19 7.79 19.57 -6.00
C ASP A 19 8.73 19.34 -4.80
N GLY A 20 8.37 19.77 -3.60
CA GLY A 20 9.26 19.74 -2.42
C GLY A 20 9.03 18.64 -1.41
N GLY A 21 7.87 18.00 -1.38
CA GLY A 21 7.46 17.14 -0.27
C GLY A 21 7.67 15.63 -0.42
N TYR A 22 7.68 15.13 -1.65
CA TYR A 22 7.65 13.68 -1.89
C TYR A 22 9.02 13.01 -2.03
N ALA A 23 10.08 13.75 -2.35
CA ALA A 23 11.43 13.18 -2.47
C ALA A 23 12.10 12.94 -1.10
N VAL A 24 11.64 13.62 -0.05
CA VAL A 24 12.27 13.58 1.29
C VAL A 24 11.72 12.42 2.12
N GLY A 25 10.47 12.02 1.95
CA GLY A 25 9.87 10.93 2.74
C GLY A 25 10.47 9.56 2.50
N LEU A 26 10.88 9.28 1.28
CA LEU A 26 11.61 8.06 0.95
C LEU A 26 13.05 8.06 1.47
N LEU A 27 13.69 9.24 1.62
CA LEU A 27 15.06 9.37 2.14
C LEU A 27 15.15 9.08 3.64
N ALA A 28 14.15 9.48 4.42
CA ALA A 28 14.18 9.34 5.88
C ALA A 28 13.95 7.91 6.36
N SER A 29 13.14 7.13 5.67
CA SER A 29 12.86 5.72 6.01
C SER A 29 14.05 4.79 5.80
N ALA A 30 15.05 5.22 5.04
CA ALA A 30 16.19 4.38 4.65
C ALA A 30 17.32 4.29 5.69
N VAL A 31 17.40 5.21 6.66
CA VAL A 31 18.63 5.38 7.46
C VAL A 31 18.75 4.46 8.69
N LEU A 32 17.68 3.78 9.13
CA LEU A 32 17.66 3.11 10.44
C LEU A 32 17.72 1.57 10.46
N PHE A 33 17.75 0.89 9.33
CA PHE A 33 17.76 -0.58 9.32
C PHE A 33 19.17 -1.23 9.41
N GLY A 34 20.23 -0.46 9.65
CA GLY A 34 21.62 -0.95 9.66
C GLY A 34 22.03 -1.86 10.83
N TYR A 35 21.20 -2.08 11.86
CA TYR A 35 21.67 -2.71 13.10
C TYR A 35 21.10 -4.11 13.43
N ALA A 36 20.24 -4.70 12.64
CA ALA A 36 19.57 -5.94 13.02
C ALA A 36 19.92 -7.21 12.21
N ILE A 37 20.90 -7.17 11.32
CA ILE A 37 21.36 -8.38 10.62
C ILE A 37 22.81 -8.68 11.01
N LEU A 38 23.01 -9.17 12.24
CA LEU A 38 24.21 -9.94 12.57
C LEU A 38 23.95 -11.40 12.19
N PRO A 39 24.88 -12.08 11.50
CA PRO A 39 24.75 -13.51 11.24
C PRO A 39 24.73 -14.28 12.57
N PRO A 40 23.99 -15.39 12.66
CA PRO A 40 24.00 -16.22 13.85
C PRO A 40 25.42 -16.70 14.10
N SER A 41 25.90 -16.51 15.33
CA SER A 41 27.16 -17.04 15.83
C SER A 41 27.18 -18.56 15.63
N SER A 42 28.22 -19.04 14.97
CA SER A 42 28.50 -20.47 14.72
C SER A 42 28.44 -21.26 16.03
N PRO A 43 27.78 -22.42 16.06
CA PRO A 43 27.85 -23.29 17.23
C PRO A 43 29.27 -23.88 17.35
N GLN A 44 29.88 -23.70 18.50
CA GLN A 44 31.13 -24.35 18.87
C GLN A 44 30.93 -25.87 18.80
N ALA A 45 31.84 -26.54 18.06
CA ALA A 45 31.92 -27.98 17.96
C ALA A 45 32.22 -28.59 19.33
N ARG A 46 31.25 -29.38 19.86
CA ARG A 46 31.52 -30.37 20.89
C ARG A 46 31.93 -31.65 20.20
N THR A 47 33.20 -32.00 20.38
CA THR A 47 33.77 -33.31 20.04
C THR A 47 33.12 -34.44 20.85
N VAL A 48 32.65 -35.46 20.15
CA VAL A 48 32.30 -36.78 20.73
C VAL A 48 33.04 -37.83 19.91
N PRO A 49 33.63 -38.88 20.55
CA PRO A 49 34.62 -39.71 19.92
C PRO A 49 34.02 -40.77 18.97
N THR A 50 34.80 -41.00 17.92
CA THR A 50 34.61 -41.97 16.84
C THR A 50 34.70 -43.40 17.29
N THR A 51 33.75 -44.24 16.84
CA THR A 51 33.97 -45.68 16.71
C THR A 51 33.77 -46.09 15.26
N VAL A 52 34.79 -46.75 14.72
CA VAL A 52 34.99 -47.15 13.32
C VAL A 52 34.19 -48.45 13.07
N ALA A 53 33.49 -48.50 11.92
CA ALA A 53 33.20 -49.76 11.24
C ALA A 53 33.30 -49.54 9.73
N ALA A 54 34.25 -50.22 9.13
CA ALA A 54 34.55 -50.24 7.69
C ALA A 54 33.63 -51.27 6.99
N VAL A 55 33.10 -50.88 5.82
CA VAL A 55 32.70 -51.83 4.77
C VAL A 55 33.12 -51.28 3.43
N THR A 56 33.81 -52.12 2.68
CA THR A 56 34.48 -51.92 1.40
C THR A 56 33.57 -52.11 0.20
N SER A 57 34.06 -51.46 -0.91
CA SER A 57 33.99 -51.84 -2.36
C SER A 57 32.67 -51.49 -3.08
N THR A 58 32.62 -51.06 -4.32
CA THR A 58 33.46 -51.13 -5.54
C THR A 58 32.90 -50.21 -6.60
N ASP A 59 33.74 -49.46 -7.20
CA ASP A 59 33.93 -49.07 -8.61
C ASP A 59 32.72 -49.12 -9.58
N ARG A 60 32.44 -47.95 -10.22
CA ARG A 60 32.27 -47.80 -11.68
C ARG A 60 32.22 -46.33 -12.11
N THR A 61 33.27 -45.88 -12.73
CA THR A 61 33.41 -44.67 -13.56
C THR A 61 32.48 -44.69 -14.77
N ILE A 62 31.75 -43.61 -14.98
CA ILE A 62 31.31 -43.15 -16.31
C ILE A 62 31.50 -41.63 -16.36
N GLY A 63 32.43 -41.17 -17.21
CA GLY A 63 32.67 -39.77 -17.46
C GLY A 63 31.62 -39.20 -18.45
N LEU A 64 31.22 -37.95 -18.19
CA LEU A 64 30.61 -37.10 -19.22
C LEU A 64 31.18 -35.69 -19.11
N GLY A 65 31.63 -35.23 -20.29
CA GLY A 65 32.47 -34.06 -20.49
C GLY A 65 31.78 -32.73 -20.16
N LYS A 66 32.61 -31.81 -19.68
CA LYS A 66 32.30 -30.38 -19.56
C LYS A 66 32.47 -29.71 -20.92
N SER A 67 31.42 -29.08 -21.44
CA SER A 67 31.54 -28.05 -22.48
C SER A 67 31.63 -26.67 -21.83
N PRO A 68 32.50 -25.76 -22.26
CA PRO A 68 32.59 -24.42 -21.72
C PRO A 68 31.51 -23.50 -22.36
N GLY A 69 30.83 -22.75 -21.53
CA GLY A 69 29.93 -21.69 -21.96
C GLY A 69 30.67 -20.44 -22.45
N PRO A 70 30.04 -19.58 -23.23
CA PRO A 70 30.71 -18.44 -23.88
C PRO A 70 31.03 -17.32 -22.89
N ALA A 71 32.19 -16.69 -23.11
CA ALA A 71 32.72 -15.55 -22.35
C ALA A 71 31.88 -14.27 -22.63
N PRO A 72 31.78 -13.33 -21.67
CA PRO A 72 31.12 -12.04 -21.88
C PRO A 72 32.01 -11.10 -22.75
N PRO A 73 31.40 -10.17 -23.51
CA PRO A 73 32.13 -9.24 -24.36
C PRO A 73 32.79 -8.13 -23.52
N SER A 74 34.09 -7.88 -23.84
CA SER A 74 34.90 -6.79 -23.31
C SER A 74 34.59 -5.48 -24.05
N TYR A 75 34.38 -4.39 -23.29
CA TYR A 75 34.30 -3.02 -23.82
C TYR A 75 35.57 -2.24 -23.50
N PRO A 76 36.11 -1.43 -24.43
CA PRO A 76 37.37 -0.70 -24.23
C PRO A 76 37.20 0.60 -23.45
N GLY A 77 38.24 0.97 -22.72
CA GLY A 77 38.39 1.98 -21.72
C GLY A 77 37.99 3.42 -22.07
N LEU A 78 37.53 4.12 -21.05
CA LEU A 78 37.47 5.57 -20.98
C LEU A 78 38.33 6.09 -19.83
N ARG A 79 39.18 7.04 -20.20
CA ARG A 79 40.23 7.70 -19.37
C ARG A 79 39.59 8.53 -18.25
N ALA A 80 40.29 8.58 -17.13
CA ALA A 80 40.08 9.50 -16.02
C ALA A 80 40.32 10.95 -16.42
N ALA A 81 39.50 11.86 -15.93
CA ALA A 81 39.72 13.31 -15.93
C ALA A 81 39.56 13.86 -14.49
N PRO A 82 40.17 15.03 -14.18
CA PRO A 82 40.72 15.30 -12.85
C PRO A 82 39.77 15.95 -11.85
N ARG A 83 40.18 15.88 -10.58
CA ARG A 83 39.58 16.57 -9.43
C ARG A 83 39.66 18.08 -9.59
N GLU A 84 38.57 18.77 -9.36
CA GLU A 84 38.57 20.21 -9.07
C GLU A 84 37.81 20.55 -7.77
N SER A 85 38.44 21.44 -7.09
CA SER A 85 38.38 22.04 -5.79
C SER A 85 37.08 22.70 -5.37
N ALA A 86 36.89 22.71 -4.07
CA ALA A 86 36.10 23.53 -3.12
C ALA A 86 35.46 24.81 -3.63
N LEU A 87 34.19 25.02 -3.23
CA LEU A 87 33.51 26.30 -3.25
C LEU A 87 33.18 26.77 -1.81
N PRO A 88 33.28 28.09 -1.55
CA PRO A 88 33.16 28.64 -0.21
C PRO A 88 31.72 28.98 0.22
N SER A 89 31.52 28.90 1.53
CA SER A 89 30.36 29.34 2.31
C SER A 89 30.09 30.85 2.14
N LEU A 90 28.84 31.21 1.84
CA LEU A 90 28.33 32.56 2.01
C LEU A 90 27.13 32.58 2.96
N ALA A 91 27.44 32.87 4.22
CA ALA A 91 26.46 33.32 5.20
C ALA A 91 26.05 34.78 4.88
N ARG A 92 24.77 35.03 4.69
CA ARG A 92 24.20 36.39 4.70
C ARG A 92 23.21 36.52 5.85
N THR A 93 23.63 37.31 6.83
CA THR A 93 22.84 37.89 7.90
C THR A 93 21.85 38.90 7.35
N LEU A 94 20.59 38.85 7.77
CA LEU A 94 19.60 39.94 7.63
C LEU A 94 19.22 40.47 9.01
N PRO A 95 18.96 41.78 9.16
CA PRO A 95 18.83 42.46 10.45
C PRO A 95 17.41 42.37 11.03
N ALA A 96 17.36 42.42 12.37
CA ALA A 96 16.14 42.48 13.18
C ALA A 96 15.43 43.83 13.06
N GLU A 97 14.14 43.85 12.80
CA GLU A 97 13.27 44.99 13.01
C GLU A 97 12.40 44.86 14.27
N ARG A 98 12.33 45.97 14.99
CA ARG A 98 11.67 46.16 16.29
C ARG A 98 10.15 46.27 16.13
N ALA A 99 9.44 45.66 17.09
CA ALA A 99 8.03 45.91 17.32
C ALA A 99 7.77 47.19 18.11
N PRO A 100 6.61 47.84 17.95
CA PRO A 100 6.03 48.69 18.99
C PRO A 100 4.86 48.00 19.69
N GLY A 101 4.84 48.21 21.02
CA GLY A 101 3.84 47.61 21.89
C GLY A 101 2.46 48.24 21.86
N GLY A 102 1.48 47.49 22.25
CA GLY A 102 0.11 47.91 22.51
C GLY A 102 -0.60 46.86 23.34
N ALA A 103 -0.72 47.11 24.64
CA ALA A 103 -1.43 46.29 25.59
C ALA A 103 -2.95 46.35 25.37
N ARG A 104 -3.62 45.20 25.38
CA ARG A 104 -5.06 45.07 25.57
C ARG A 104 -5.37 44.00 26.62
N PRO A 105 -6.42 44.18 27.42
CA PRO A 105 -6.65 43.41 28.64
C PRO A 105 -7.23 42.01 28.33
N ALA A 106 -6.92 41.07 29.24
CA ALA A 106 -7.35 39.67 29.18
C ALA A 106 -8.88 39.52 29.36
N PRO A 107 -9.50 38.59 28.62
CA PRO A 107 -10.86 38.14 28.90
C PRO A 107 -10.84 37.02 29.97
N THR A 108 -11.75 37.11 30.89
CA THR A 108 -12.07 36.19 31.98
C THR A 108 -12.33 34.76 31.51
N GLU A 109 -11.72 33.81 32.21
CA GLU A 109 -11.99 32.37 32.06
C GLU A 109 -13.45 32.05 32.36
N ARG A 110 -14.16 31.60 31.35
CA ARG A 110 -15.38 30.78 31.50
C ARG A 110 -15.04 29.33 31.20
N GLY A 111 -15.36 28.47 32.17
CA GLY A 111 -15.04 27.05 32.18
C GLY A 111 -15.37 26.33 30.89
N ARG A 112 -14.36 25.73 30.29
CA ARG A 112 -14.52 24.77 29.19
C ARG A 112 -14.87 23.42 29.82
N GLY A 113 -16.13 23.02 29.67
CA GLY A 113 -16.56 21.66 29.93
C GLY A 113 -15.73 20.67 29.10
N ARG A 114 -15.34 19.56 29.70
CA ARG A 114 -14.73 18.42 29.01
C ARG A 114 -15.61 18.04 27.81
N PRO A 115 -15.07 17.82 26.59
CA PRO A 115 -15.84 17.26 25.50
C PRO A 115 -16.33 15.87 25.92
N ALA A 116 -17.63 15.66 25.84
CA ALA A 116 -18.23 14.36 26.07
C ALA A 116 -17.65 13.34 25.08
N LEU A 117 -17.28 12.17 25.58
CA LEU A 117 -16.97 11.00 24.77
C LEU A 117 -18.17 10.76 23.84
N LEU A 118 -17.94 10.81 22.54
CA LEU A 118 -18.94 10.45 21.56
C LEU A 118 -19.32 8.97 21.79
N PRO A 119 -20.62 8.64 21.85
CA PRO A 119 -21.05 7.26 21.95
C PRO A 119 -20.60 6.47 20.71
N PRO A 120 -20.43 5.14 20.80
CA PRO A 120 -20.13 4.31 19.65
C PRO A 120 -21.18 4.57 18.57
N LEU A 121 -20.74 4.98 17.37
CA LEU A 121 -21.61 5.22 16.24
C LEU A 121 -22.30 3.92 15.88
N ALA A 122 -23.63 3.90 16.00
CA ALA A 122 -24.42 2.84 15.39
C ALA A 122 -24.16 2.82 13.88
N PRO A 123 -24.09 1.63 13.25
CA PRO A 123 -23.91 1.55 11.82
C PRO A 123 -25.01 2.37 11.12
N PRO A 124 -24.67 3.18 10.10
CA PRO A 124 -25.68 3.92 9.35
C PRO A 124 -26.67 2.93 8.76
N ALA A 125 -27.94 3.22 8.93
CA ALA A 125 -29.03 2.45 8.32
C ALA A 125 -28.80 2.38 6.80
N PRO A 126 -29.02 1.21 6.17
CA PRO A 126 -28.94 1.09 4.72
C PRO A 126 -29.87 2.12 4.09
N ARG A 127 -29.36 2.90 3.14
CA ARG A 127 -30.21 3.77 2.31
C ARG A 127 -31.23 2.87 1.62
N GLU A 128 -32.51 3.01 1.96
CA GLU A 128 -33.60 2.30 1.30
C GLU A 128 -33.55 2.67 -0.19
N MET A 129 -33.17 1.70 -1.00
CA MET A 129 -33.45 1.77 -2.44
C MET A 129 -34.98 1.61 -2.63
N PRO A 130 -35.57 2.32 -3.57
CA PRO A 130 -37.00 2.18 -3.82
C PRO A 130 -37.35 0.72 -4.05
N ALA A 131 -38.30 0.20 -3.33
CA ALA A 131 -38.78 -1.17 -3.48
C ALA A 131 -39.25 -1.35 -4.92
N SER A 132 -38.56 -2.17 -5.68
CA SER A 132 -39.01 -2.61 -6.99
C SER A 132 -40.20 -3.55 -6.74
N GLU A 133 -41.41 -3.07 -6.96
CA GLU A 133 -42.65 -3.86 -6.89
C GLU A 133 -42.51 -5.05 -7.88
N GLY A 134 -42.59 -6.27 -7.36
CA GLY A 134 -42.69 -7.49 -8.16
C GLY A 134 -41.50 -8.45 -8.13
N VAL A 135 -40.37 -8.14 -7.49
CA VAL A 135 -39.26 -9.11 -7.33
C VAL A 135 -39.49 -9.97 -6.09
N THR A 136 -39.88 -11.23 -6.29
CA THR A 136 -39.90 -12.24 -5.20
C THR A 136 -38.48 -12.65 -4.89
N TRP A 137 -37.94 -12.17 -3.77
CA TRP A 137 -36.63 -12.55 -3.31
C TRP A 137 -36.61 -14.03 -2.89
N PRO A 138 -35.61 -14.82 -3.30
CA PRO A 138 -35.47 -16.18 -2.80
C PRO A 138 -35.05 -16.16 -1.32
N GLU A 139 -35.59 -17.08 -0.51
CA GLU A 139 -35.14 -17.27 0.89
C GLU A 139 -33.70 -17.77 0.95
N ARG A 140 -33.28 -18.49 -0.08
CA ARG A 140 -31.93 -19.06 -0.21
C ARG A 140 -31.41 -18.83 -1.61
N VAL A 141 -30.12 -18.46 -1.67
CA VAL A 141 -29.36 -18.34 -2.93
C VAL A 141 -28.24 -19.38 -2.84
N SER A 142 -28.18 -20.26 -3.83
CA SER A 142 -27.13 -21.25 -3.96
C SER A 142 -26.43 -21.13 -5.31
N GLY A 143 -25.27 -21.73 -5.45
CA GLY A 143 -24.54 -21.74 -6.71
C GLY A 143 -23.15 -22.30 -6.59
N ARG A 144 -22.38 -22.09 -7.66
CA ARG A 144 -20.96 -22.44 -7.73
C ARG A 144 -20.14 -21.27 -8.24
N VAL A 145 -18.91 -21.16 -7.73
CA VAL A 145 -17.91 -20.21 -8.22
C VAL A 145 -16.91 -20.99 -9.06
N LEU A 146 -16.75 -20.58 -10.32
CA LEU A 146 -15.95 -21.25 -11.33
C LEU A 146 -14.96 -20.26 -11.95
N ASP A 147 -13.90 -20.77 -12.55
CA ASP A 147 -13.07 -20.02 -13.48
C ASP A 147 -13.65 -20.12 -14.93
N PRO A 148 -13.07 -19.43 -15.94
CA PRO A 148 -13.55 -19.51 -17.33
C PRO A 148 -13.43 -20.89 -17.96
N ASP A 149 -12.60 -21.77 -17.44
CA ASP A 149 -12.43 -23.15 -17.91
C ASP A 149 -13.39 -24.13 -17.22
N GLY A 150 -14.26 -23.62 -16.31
CA GLY A 150 -15.26 -24.40 -15.56
C GLY A 150 -14.69 -25.09 -14.34
N LEU A 151 -13.45 -24.79 -13.94
CA LEU A 151 -12.85 -25.37 -12.74
C LEU A 151 -13.37 -24.67 -11.47
N PRO A 152 -13.65 -25.41 -10.38
CA PRO A 152 -14.18 -24.84 -9.14
C PRO A 152 -13.16 -23.93 -8.45
N LEU A 153 -13.62 -22.78 -7.96
CA LEU A 153 -12.82 -21.82 -7.22
C LEU A 153 -13.10 -21.93 -5.72
N ALA A 154 -12.45 -22.90 -5.08
CA ALA A 154 -12.53 -23.13 -3.64
C ALA A 154 -12.12 -21.91 -2.82
N GLY A 155 -12.84 -21.64 -1.73
CA GLY A 155 -12.57 -20.54 -0.83
C GLY A 155 -12.92 -19.15 -1.36
N ALA A 156 -13.56 -19.04 -2.55
CA ALA A 156 -14.07 -17.77 -3.04
C ALA A 156 -15.05 -17.16 -2.03
N SER A 157 -14.94 -15.85 -1.80
CA SER A 157 -15.86 -15.12 -0.94
C SER A 157 -17.15 -14.81 -1.69
N VAL A 158 -18.29 -15.16 -1.08
CA VAL A 158 -19.62 -14.78 -1.53
C VAL A 158 -20.24 -13.88 -0.48
N VAL A 159 -20.53 -12.63 -0.82
CA VAL A 159 -21.05 -11.61 0.09
C VAL A 159 -22.45 -11.24 -0.31
N LEU A 160 -23.39 -11.33 0.64
CA LEU A 160 -24.78 -10.93 0.46
C LEU A 160 -25.30 -10.25 1.73
N ALA A 161 -25.89 -9.07 1.61
CA ALA A 161 -26.44 -8.30 2.73
C ALA A 161 -25.45 -8.14 3.91
N GLY A 162 -24.17 -7.90 3.61
CA GLY A 162 -23.11 -7.73 4.62
C GLY A 162 -22.63 -9.03 5.28
N ARG A 163 -23.11 -10.19 4.84
CA ARG A 163 -22.63 -11.51 5.29
C ARG A 163 -21.69 -12.10 4.26
N GLU A 164 -20.50 -12.50 4.70
CA GLU A 164 -19.50 -13.19 3.87
C GLU A 164 -19.50 -14.69 4.18
N LEU A 165 -19.56 -15.53 3.13
CA LEU A 165 -19.37 -16.96 3.17
C LEU A 165 -18.22 -17.34 2.25
N ARG A 166 -17.50 -18.41 2.58
CA ARG A 166 -16.51 -19.03 1.69
C ARG A 166 -17.12 -20.21 0.96
N ALA A 167 -16.92 -20.25 -0.37
CA ALA A 167 -17.26 -21.42 -1.18
C ALA A 167 -16.43 -22.64 -0.72
N ASP A 168 -17.01 -23.82 -0.80
CA ASP A 168 -16.36 -25.08 -0.42
C ASP A 168 -15.32 -25.55 -1.47
N ALA A 169 -14.83 -26.79 -1.32
CA ALA A 169 -13.83 -27.37 -2.23
C ALA A 169 -14.32 -27.51 -3.67
N ASP A 170 -15.63 -27.68 -3.87
CA ASP A 170 -16.29 -27.78 -5.19
C ASP A 170 -16.76 -26.43 -5.70
N GLY A 171 -16.33 -25.31 -5.07
CA GLY A 171 -16.76 -23.97 -5.37
C GLY A 171 -18.22 -23.70 -4.99
N ALA A 172 -18.90 -24.60 -4.31
CA ALA A 172 -20.32 -24.46 -4.00
C ALA A 172 -20.55 -23.54 -2.81
N PHE A 173 -21.70 -22.85 -2.83
CA PHE A 173 -22.13 -21.98 -1.74
C PHE A 173 -23.65 -21.98 -1.57
N THR A 174 -24.09 -21.66 -0.35
CA THR A 174 -25.51 -21.43 -0.04
C THR A 174 -25.62 -20.33 1.00
N LEU A 175 -26.38 -19.28 0.70
CA LEU A 175 -26.64 -18.14 1.57
C LEU A 175 -28.15 -17.95 1.77
N THR A 176 -28.52 -17.46 2.95
CA THR A 176 -29.89 -16.97 3.21
C THR A 176 -30.01 -15.56 2.66
N ALA A 177 -31.03 -15.30 1.88
CA ALA A 177 -31.40 -14.00 1.36
C ALA A 177 -32.69 -13.50 2.01
N SER A 178 -32.88 -12.19 2.06
CA SER A 178 -34.09 -11.53 2.53
C SER A 178 -34.50 -10.47 1.51
N PRO A 179 -35.77 -10.07 1.47
CA PRO A 179 -36.17 -8.93 0.65
C PRO A 179 -35.28 -7.71 0.91
N GLY A 180 -34.79 -7.08 -0.13
CA GLY A 180 -33.86 -5.93 -0.01
C GLY A 180 -32.38 -6.28 0.24
N SER A 181 -31.96 -7.54 0.18
CA SER A 181 -30.56 -7.97 0.40
C SER A 181 -29.55 -7.30 -0.56
N GLY A 182 -29.99 -6.71 -1.65
CA GLY A 182 -29.13 -6.11 -2.66
C GLY A 182 -28.39 -7.16 -3.52
N PRO A 183 -27.46 -6.74 -4.36
CA PRO A 183 -26.68 -7.66 -5.20
C PRO A 183 -25.70 -8.50 -4.37
N MET A 184 -25.48 -9.71 -4.82
CA MET A 184 -24.45 -10.60 -4.31
C MET A 184 -23.09 -10.24 -4.94
N ILE A 185 -22.03 -10.20 -4.15
CA ILE A 185 -20.67 -9.96 -4.62
C ILE A 185 -19.87 -11.25 -4.45
N VAL A 186 -19.23 -11.70 -5.53
CA VAL A 186 -18.35 -12.89 -5.51
C VAL A 186 -16.93 -12.44 -5.84
N LYS A 187 -15.96 -12.85 -5.04
CA LYS A 187 -14.55 -12.46 -5.22
C LYS A 187 -13.57 -13.54 -4.74
N LEU A 188 -12.41 -13.60 -5.38
CA LEU A 188 -11.27 -14.41 -4.96
C LEU A 188 -9.98 -13.64 -5.31
N PRO A 189 -8.97 -13.54 -4.41
CA PRO A 189 -7.71 -12.87 -4.73
C PRO A 189 -7.06 -13.44 -6.00
N GLY A 190 -6.69 -12.56 -6.94
CA GLY A 190 -6.19 -12.95 -8.27
C GLY A 190 -7.27 -13.01 -9.36
N TYR A 191 -8.52 -12.64 -9.03
CA TYR A 191 -9.65 -12.59 -9.97
C TYR A 191 -10.38 -11.26 -9.91
N ASP A 192 -11.15 -10.97 -10.94
CA ASP A 192 -12.10 -9.86 -10.94
C ASP A 192 -13.25 -10.12 -9.98
N ARG A 193 -13.73 -9.08 -9.36
CA ARG A 193 -14.94 -9.10 -8.53
C ARG A 193 -16.18 -9.17 -9.45
N LEU A 194 -17.09 -10.08 -9.15
CA LEU A 194 -18.35 -10.24 -9.86
C LEU A 194 -19.52 -9.75 -8.99
N VAL A 195 -20.41 -8.97 -9.57
CA VAL A 195 -21.64 -8.51 -8.92
C VAL A 195 -22.84 -9.18 -9.63
N VAL A 196 -23.63 -9.94 -8.89
CA VAL A 196 -24.73 -10.76 -9.42
C VAL A 196 -26.01 -10.45 -8.66
N ALA A 197 -27.13 -10.34 -9.38
CA ALA A 197 -28.45 -10.28 -8.74
C ALA A 197 -28.80 -11.65 -8.11
N PRO A 198 -29.28 -11.70 -6.87
CA PRO A 198 -29.79 -12.93 -6.27
C PRO A 198 -30.98 -13.47 -7.07
N ARG A 199 -31.03 -14.80 -7.27
CA ARG A 199 -32.09 -15.49 -7.99
C ARG A 199 -32.36 -16.87 -7.39
N ARG A 200 -33.53 -17.47 -7.73
CA ARG A 200 -33.94 -18.79 -7.20
C ARG A 200 -33.14 -19.94 -7.79
N GLU A 201 -32.83 -19.83 -9.10
CA GLU A 201 -32.00 -20.81 -9.80
C GLU A 201 -30.56 -20.74 -9.29
N PRO A 202 -29.84 -21.87 -9.23
CA PRO A 202 -28.45 -21.87 -8.86
C PRO A 202 -27.61 -20.90 -9.71
N VAL A 203 -26.74 -20.12 -9.04
CA VAL A 203 -25.88 -19.12 -9.69
C VAL A 203 -24.57 -19.77 -10.10
N GLU A 204 -24.24 -19.76 -11.38
CA GLU A 204 -22.88 -19.98 -11.83
C GLU A 204 -22.14 -18.65 -11.87
N ALA A 205 -21.22 -18.44 -10.91
CA ALA A 205 -20.41 -17.25 -10.80
C ALA A 205 -19.03 -17.49 -11.41
N VAL A 206 -18.86 -17.11 -12.69
CA VAL A 206 -17.58 -17.26 -13.39
C VAL A 206 -16.70 -16.06 -13.11
N LEU A 207 -15.59 -16.25 -12.40
CA LEU A 207 -14.61 -15.22 -12.10
C LEU A 207 -13.48 -15.26 -13.13
N ARG A 208 -13.11 -14.09 -13.68
CA ARG A 208 -12.01 -13.97 -14.64
C ARG A 208 -10.70 -13.67 -13.90
N PRO A 209 -9.59 -14.35 -14.23
CA PRO A 209 -8.28 -14.04 -13.66
C PRO A 209 -7.90 -12.57 -13.87
N ARG A 210 -7.38 -11.93 -12.82
CA ARG A 210 -6.90 -10.55 -12.85
C ARG A 210 -5.57 -10.43 -12.12
N ALA A 211 -4.50 -10.11 -12.87
CA ALA A 211 -3.25 -9.60 -12.32
C ALA A 211 -3.25 -8.07 -12.47
N ALA A 212 -3.47 -7.34 -11.39
CA ALA A 212 -3.52 -5.89 -11.44
C ALA A 212 -2.11 -5.31 -11.66
N LYS A 213 -1.91 -4.65 -12.81
CA LYS A 213 -0.70 -3.93 -13.22
C LYS A 213 -1.01 -2.44 -13.15
N ALA A 214 -0.57 -1.79 -12.06
CA ALA A 214 -1.05 -0.46 -11.71
C ALA A 214 0.01 0.63 -11.85
N ALA A 215 -0.45 1.85 -12.14
CA ALA A 215 0.28 3.09 -11.92
C ALA A 215 -0.35 3.86 -10.76
N TYR A 216 0.49 4.45 -9.90
CA TYR A 216 0.04 5.27 -8.78
C TYR A 216 -0.29 6.70 -9.23
N LEU A 217 -1.38 7.24 -8.71
CA LEU A 217 -1.76 8.64 -8.83
C LEU A 217 -1.78 9.28 -7.43
N THR A 218 -0.87 10.20 -7.20
CA THR A 218 -0.77 10.97 -5.95
C THR A 218 -2.04 11.76 -5.69
N TYR A 219 -2.21 12.23 -4.44
CA TYR A 219 -3.26 13.15 -4.02
C TYR A 219 -3.50 14.30 -5.03
N PHE A 220 -2.42 14.94 -5.52
CA PHE A 220 -2.52 16.00 -6.52
C PHE A 220 -2.60 15.47 -7.96
N GLY A 221 -1.90 14.38 -8.25
CA GLY A 221 -1.81 13.81 -9.61
C GLY A 221 -3.16 13.34 -10.14
N VAL A 222 -4.01 12.79 -9.28
CA VAL A 222 -5.35 12.34 -9.68
C VAL A 222 -6.26 13.51 -10.07
N ALA A 223 -6.08 14.69 -9.48
CA ALA A 223 -6.83 15.90 -9.82
C ALA A 223 -6.30 16.63 -11.06
N ASP A 224 -5.00 16.52 -11.34
CA ASP A 224 -4.37 17.17 -12.49
C ASP A 224 -4.77 16.44 -13.80
N ARG A 225 -5.41 17.18 -14.72
CA ARG A 225 -5.89 16.63 -15.99
C ARG A 225 -4.75 16.15 -16.90
N GLY A 226 -3.59 16.82 -16.87
CA GLY A 226 -2.44 16.45 -17.69
C GLY A 226 -1.77 15.18 -17.19
N ILE A 227 -1.51 15.09 -15.87
CA ILE A 227 -0.94 13.88 -15.23
C ILE A 227 -1.88 12.70 -15.42
N ARG A 228 -3.15 12.86 -15.06
CA ARG A 228 -4.15 11.81 -15.23
C ARG A 228 -4.30 11.40 -16.70
N GLY A 229 -4.26 12.36 -17.63
CA GLY A 229 -4.33 12.10 -19.08
C GLY A 229 -3.15 11.24 -19.58
N ARG A 230 -1.92 11.47 -19.08
CA ARG A 230 -0.76 10.61 -19.41
C ARG A 230 -0.95 9.20 -18.89
N VAL A 231 -1.41 9.02 -17.65
CA VAL A 231 -1.69 7.69 -17.09
C VAL A 231 -2.81 6.98 -17.85
N LEU A 232 -3.89 7.68 -18.21
CA LEU A 232 -4.96 7.13 -19.05
C LEU A 232 -4.44 6.69 -20.43
N ALA A 233 -3.52 7.44 -21.03
CA ALA A 233 -2.89 7.06 -22.30
C ALA A 233 -2.05 5.78 -22.15
N LEU A 234 -1.33 5.61 -21.03
CA LEU A 234 -0.62 4.36 -20.73
C LEU A 234 -1.59 3.18 -20.55
N LEU A 235 -2.66 3.35 -19.79
CA LEU A 235 -3.72 2.34 -19.60
C LEU A 235 -4.38 1.91 -20.91
N THR A 236 -4.41 2.79 -21.90
CA THR A 236 -5.01 2.50 -23.21
C THR A 236 -4.07 1.70 -24.10
N ARG A 237 -2.76 2.00 -24.09
CA ARG A 237 -1.80 1.47 -25.07
C ARG A 237 -0.87 0.38 -24.52
N THR A 238 -0.80 0.19 -23.20
CA THR A 238 0.14 -0.75 -22.56
C THR A 238 -0.58 -1.81 -21.74
N GLU A 239 0.21 -2.72 -21.15
CA GLU A 239 -0.26 -3.78 -20.26
C GLU A 239 -0.83 -3.27 -18.91
N LEU A 240 -0.74 -1.96 -18.61
CA LEU A 240 -1.39 -1.38 -17.44
C LEU A 240 -2.91 -1.58 -17.50
N ASN A 241 -3.49 -2.01 -16.39
CA ASN A 241 -4.92 -2.30 -16.28
C ASN A 241 -5.53 -1.84 -14.95
N ALA A 242 -4.74 -1.15 -14.13
CA ALA A 242 -5.15 -0.70 -12.80
C ALA A 242 -4.56 0.67 -12.46
N VAL A 243 -5.17 1.35 -11.48
CA VAL A 243 -4.65 2.58 -10.87
C VAL A 243 -4.74 2.49 -9.34
N VAL A 244 -3.70 3.00 -8.66
CA VAL A 244 -3.75 3.28 -7.22
C VAL A 244 -3.97 4.77 -7.02
N ILE A 245 -4.96 5.14 -6.21
CA ILE A 245 -5.36 6.53 -5.97
C ILE A 245 -5.36 6.83 -4.47
N ASP A 246 -4.71 7.92 -4.06
CA ASP A 246 -4.79 8.39 -2.68
C ASP A 246 -6.21 8.86 -2.34
N VAL A 247 -6.87 8.17 -1.43
CA VAL A 247 -8.12 8.61 -0.81
C VAL A 247 -7.87 9.29 0.54
N LYS A 248 -6.79 8.93 1.22
CA LYS A 248 -6.22 9.68 2.35
C LYS A 248 -4.70 9.67 2.21
N GLY A 249 -4.11 10.84 1.96
CA GLY A 249 -2.67 10.98 1.71
C GLY A 249 -1.82 11.08 2.98
N ASP A 250 -0.50 11.21 2.81
CA ASP A 250 0.52 11.16 3.86
C ASP A 250 0.38 12.25 4.95
N ARG A 251 -0.33 13.34 4.66
CA ARG A 251 -0.63 14.39 5.65
C ARG A 251 -1.93 14.16 6.41
N GLY A 252 -2.72 13.16 6.03
CA GLY A 252 -4.04 12.88 6.58
C GLY A 252 -5.21 13.57 5.85
N TRP A 253 -4.95 14.25 4.73
CA TRP A 253 -5.99 14.92 3.94
C TRP A 253 -6.68 14.00 2.95
N ILE A 254 -8.00 14.25 2.76
CA ILE A 254 -8.89 13.60 1.81
C ILE A 254 -9.15 14.56 0.65
N PRO A 255 -8.90 14.17 -0.64
CA PRO A 255 -8.92 15.06 -1.81
C PRO A 255 -10.31 15.38 -2.36
N TYR A 256 -11.34 14.71 -1.88
CA TYR A 256 -12.72 14.82 -2.31
C TYR A 256 -13.63 15.19 -1.14
N ARG A 257 -14.90 15.49 -1.40
CA ARG A 257 -15.87 15.75 -0.33
C ARG A 257 -16.19 14.44 0.41
N THR A 258 -15.68 14.32 1.62
CA THR A 258 -15.95 13.17 2.49
C THR A 258 -17.23 13.36 3.27
N GLU A 259 -17.92 12.25 3.55
CA GLU A 259 -19.10 12.19 4.41
C GLU A 259 -18.80 11.54 5.77
N VAL A 260 -17.53 11.17 6.03
CA VAL A 260 -17.10 10.54 7.29
C VAL A 260 -17.10 11.59 8.41
N PRO A 261 -17.98 11.49 9.42
CA PRO A 261 -18.12 12.52 10.45
C PRO A 261 -16.84 12.75 11.24
N ALA A 262 -16.12 11.68 11.58
CA ALA A 262 -14.85 11.76 12.31
C ALA A 262 -13.75 12.46 11.48
N ALA A 263 -13.73 12.28 10.15
CA ALA A 263 -12.80 12.96 9.27
C ALA A 263 -13.11 14.46 9.16
N LEU A 264 -14.38 14.82 9.07
CA LEU A 264 -14.82 16.21 9.10
C LEU A 264 -14.49 16.88 10.44
N ALA A 265 -14.75 16.22 11.55
CA ALA A 265 -14.44 16.73 12.90
C ALA A 265 -12.92 16.92 13.13
N ALA A 266 -12.08 16.06 12.54
CA ALA A 266 -10.63 16.17 12.61
C ALA A 266 -10.05 17.23 11.64
N GLY A 267 -10.85 17.80 10.73
CA GLY A 267 -10.37 18.70 9.68
C GLY A 267 -9.62 17.98 8.56
N ALA A 268 -9.85 16.67 8.37
CA ALA A 268 -9.23 15.88 7.32
C ALA A 268 -9.81 16.18 5.92
N GLN A 269 -10.92 16.91 5.87
CA GLN A 269 -11.40 17.49 4.63
C GLN A 269 -10.38 18.51 4.13
N GLY A 270 -9.43 18.07 3.32
CA GLY A 270 -8.50 18.94 2.62
C GLY A 270 -9.20 19.80 1.57
N PRO A 271 -8.44 20.58 0.79
CA PRO A 271 -9.00 21.22 -0.38
C PRO A 271 -9.69 20.19 -1.28
N VAL A 272 -10.96 20.42 -1.61
CA VAL A 272 -11.71 19.56 -2.54
C VAL A 272 -11.15 19.79 -3.94
N ILE A 273 -10.11 19.03 -4.28
CA ILE A 273 -9.44 19.14 -5.59
C ILE A 273 -10.11 18.24 -6.64
N ILE A 274 -10.93 17.28 -6.22
CA ILE A 274 -11.74 16.43 -7.08
C ILE A 274 -13.22 16.65 -6.71
N ARG A 275 -13.93 17.38 -7.57
CA ARG A 275 -15.34 17.74 -7.30
C ARG A 275 -16.30 16.59 -7.51
N ASP A 276 -16.09 15.82 -8.59
CA ASP A 276 -16.86 14.63 -8.95
C ASP A 276 -15.96 13.40 -8.83
N PHE A 277 -15.80 12.93 -7.61
CA PHE A 277 -14.94 11.79 -7.32
C PHE A 277 -15.58 10.47 -7.76
N GLU A 278 -16.88 10.32 -7.55
CA GLU A 278 -17.62 9.11 -7.93
C GLU A 278 -17.67 8.96 -9.45
N GLY A 279 -17.92 10.05 -10.19
CA GLY A 279 -17.85 10.06 -11.65
C GLY A 279 -16.44 9.73 -12.17
N LEU A 280 -15.40 10.19 -11.49
CA LEU A 280 -14.01 9.82 -11.84
C LEU A 280 -13.77 8.31 -11.69
N ILE A 281 -14.20 7.70 -10.59
CA ILE A 281 -14.03 6.25 -10.36
C ILE A 281 -14.90 5.45 -11.35
N ALA A 282 -16.11 5.91 -11.62
CA ALA A 282 -16.99 5.31 -12.63
C ALA A 282 -16.37 5.35 -14.04
N ASP A 283 -15.69 6.45 -14.42
CA ASP A 283 -14.97 6.56 -15.71
C ASP A 283 -13.82 5.55 -15.83
N PHE A 284 -13.00 5.39 -14.78
CA PHE A 284 -11.98 4.34 -14.76
C PHE A 284 -12.58 2.95 -14.93
N ARG A 285 -13.64 2.63 -14.19
CA ARG A 285 -14.31 1.33 -14.24
C ARG A 285 -14.97 1.07 -15.59
N ALA A 286 -15.60 2.07 -16.20
CA ALA A 286 -16.18 1.97 -17.55
C ALA A 286 -15.13 1.63 -18.62
N ARG A 287 -13.87 1.98 -18.38
CA ARG A 287 -12.72 1.62 -19.23
C ARG A 287 -12.11 0.26 -18.88
N GLY A 288 -12.70 -0.51 -17.96
CA GLY A 288 -12.17 -1.79 -17.48
C GLY A 288 -10.92 -1.67 -16.60
N VAL A 289 -10.66 -0.47 -16.04
CA VAL A 289 -9.52 -0.20 -15.16
C VAL A 289 -9.89 -0.59 -13.73
N TYR A 290 -9.07 -1.44 -13.11
CA TYR A 290 -9.19 -1.82 -11.71
C TYR A 290 -8.71 -0.68 -10.81
N THR A 291 -9.49 -0.37 -9.78
CA THR A 291 -9.28 0.82 -8.94
C THR A 291 -8.91 0.44 -7.50
N ILE A 292 -7.76 0.94 -7.04
CA ILE A 292 -7.22 0.69 -5.71
C ILE A 292 -7.21 1.99 -4.92
N ALA A 293 -7.92 2.02 -3.79
CA ALA A 293 -7.97 3.15 -2.86
C ALA A 293 -6.83 3.04 -1.84
N ARG A 294 -5.79 3.89 -1.95
CA ARG A 294 -4.72 3.93 -0.96
C ARG A 294 -5.13 4.80 0.23
N VAL A 295 -5.04 4.24 1.43
CA VAL A 295 -5.33 4.89 2.71
C VAL A 295 -4.07 4.87 3.57
N VAL A 296 -3.43 6.02 3.75
CA VAL A 296 -2.32 6.17 4.70
C VAL A 296 -2.87 6.08 6.12
N THR A 297 -2.40 5.10 6.89
CA THR A 297 -3.09 4.64 8.11
C THR A 297 -2.63 5.39 9.36
N PHE A 298 -1.41 5.10 9.86
CA PHE A 298 -0.96 5.63 11.16
C PHE A 298 -0.08 6.89 11.06
N LYS A 299 0.45 7.21 9.88
CA LYS A 299 1.07 8.50 9.60
C LYS A 299 -0.04 9.51 9.26
N ASP A 300 -0.56 10.21 10.26
CA ASP A 300 -1.71 11.11 10.10
C ASP A 300 -1.52 12.38 10.92
N ASN A 301 -0.93 13.38 10.30
CA ASN A 301 -0.67 14.66 10.94
C ASN A 301 -1.95 15.43 11.29
N VAL A 302 -3.00 15.28 10.49
CA VAL A 302 -4.26 15.98 10.70
C VAL A 302 -4.96 15.42 11.93
N LEU A 303 -5.18 14.10 11.99
CA LEU A 303 -5.84 13.47 13.13
C LEU A 303 -5.02 13.62 14.41
N ALA A 304 -3.70 13.42 14.36
CA ALA A 304 -2.82 13.57 15.52
C ALA A 304 -2.82 15.00 16.09
N THR A 305 -2.96 16.02 15.24
CA THR A 305 -3.04 17.42 15.68
C THR A 305 -4.41 17.75 16.24
N ALA A 306 -5.48 17.29 15.62
CA ALA A 306 -6.85 17.53 16.07
C ALA A 306 -7.21 16.73 17.34
N ARG A 307 -6.63 15.54 17.49
CA ARG A 307 -6.86 14.60 18.60
C ARG A 307 -5.52 14.15 19.22
N PRO A 308 -4.85 15.04 19.99
CA PRO A 308 -3.58 14.69 20.63
C PRO A 308 -3.67 13.50 21.59
N ASP A 309 -4.86 13.18 22.10
CA ASP A 309 -5.16 11.99 22.90
C ASP A 309 -5.04 10.67 22.12
N LEU A 310 -5.14 10.73 20.79
CA LEU A 310 -4.94 9.60 19.88
C LEU A 310 -3.54 9.58 19.24
N ALA A 311 -2.71 10.60 19.50
CA ALA A 311 -1.39 10.73 18.91
C ALA A 311 -0.33 9.92 19.66
N VAL A 312 0.74 9.54 18.96
CA VAL A 312 2.03 9.23 19.59
C VAL A 312 2.55 10.50 20.23
N VAL A 313 3.01 10.45 21.49
CA VAL A 313 3.39 11.63 22.28
C VAL A 313 4.91 11.74 22.38
N ASP A 314 5.48 12.91 22.10
CA ASP A 314 6.88 13.22 22.41
C ASP A 314 7.04 13.47 23.92
N THR A 315 7.75 12.59 24.63
CA THR A 315 7.98 12.66 26.08
C THR A 315 8.69 13.93 26.53
N ARG A 316 9.40 14.62 25.63
CA ARG A 316 10.15 15.85 25.93
C ARG A 316 9.28 17.10 25.93
N THR A 317 8.21 17.09 25.14
CA THR A 317 7.38 18.27 24.89
C THR A 317 5.92 18.09 25.33
N GLY A 318 5.48 16.85 25.53
CA GLY A 318 4.09 16.51 25.77
C GLY A 318 3.15 16.70 24.56
N LYS A 319 3.70 17.09 23.39
CA LYS A 319 2.95 17.31 22.14
C LYS A 319 2.95 16.06 21.27
N PRO A 320 2.13 16.00 20.19
CA PRO A 320 2.23 14.95 19.20
C PRO A 320 3.68 14.80 18.70
N TRP A 321 4.15 13.56 18.70
CA TRP A 321 5.48 13.22 18.22
C TRP A 321 5.52 13.31 16.68
N VAL A 322 6.63 13.78 16.13
CA VAL A 322 6.80 13.95 14.68
C VAL A 322 8.03 13.20 14.18
N ASP A 323 7.92 12.67 12.96
CA ASP A 323 9.01 12.05 12.22
C ASP A 323 10.00 13.08 11.64
N ASN A 324 10.96 12.64 10.82
CA ASN A 324 11.94 13.53 10.18
C ASN A 324 11.31 14.50 9.17
N GLU A 325 10.14 14.17 8.60
CA GLU A 325 9.37 15.05 7.71
C GLU A 325 8.54 16.08 8.49
N LYS A 326 8.59 16.07 9.82
CA LYS A 326 7.78 16.92 10.71
C LYS A 326 6.29 16.62 10.62
N LEU A 327 5.94 15.38 10.29
CA LEU A 327 4.57 14.90 10.28
C LEU A 327 4.30 14.08 11.54
N ALA A 328 3.18 14.36 12.18
CA ALA A 328 2.76 13.64 13.37
C ALA A 328 2.13 12.28 13.02
N TRP A 329 2.20 11.36 13.98
CA TRP A 329 1.67 10.02 13.88
C TRP A 329 0.60 9.79 14.94
N VAL A 330 -0.45 9.07 14.57
CA VAL A 330 -1.44 8.54 15.52
C VAL A 330 -0.95 7.22 16.08
N ASP A 331 -1.42 6.90 17.29
CA ASP A 331 -0.96 5.72 18.03
C ASP A 331 -1.64 4.44 17.51
N PRO A 332 -0.86 3.48 16.96
CA PRO A 332 -1.41 2.23 16.44
C PRO A 332 -2.12 1.34 17.47
N PHE A 333 -1.94 1.61 18.77
CA PHE A 333 -2.63 0.89 19.85
C PHE A 333 -4.05 1.39 20.14
N ARG A 334 -4.50 2.47 19.48
CA ARG A 334 -5.82 3.08 19.69
C ARG A 334 -6.84 2.52 18.72
N GLU A 335 -7.85 1.83 19.22
CA GLU A 335 -8.90 1.26 18.38
C GLU A 335 -9.79 2.34 17.74
N GLU A 336 -9.85 3.52 18.32
CA GLU A 336 -10.51 4.70 17.73
C GLU A 336 -9.82 5.13 16.42
N VAL A 337 -8.48 5.02 16.36
CA VAL A 337 -7.70 5.25 15.15
C VAL A 337 -8.02 4.19 14.09
N TRP A 338 -8.22 2.94 14.52
CA TRP A 338 -8.61 1.86 13.63
C TRP A 338 -9.99 2.15 13.01
N ALA A 339 -10.97 2.47 13.85
CA ALA A 339 -12.33 2.79 13.40
C ALA A 339 -12.33 3.95 12.39
N TYR A 340 -11.57 5.01 12.68
CA TYR A 340 -11.42 6.17 11.79
C TYR A 340 -10.93 5.78 10.39
N ASN A 341 -9.86 5.01 10.30
CA ASN A 341 -9.30 4.59 9.01
C ASN A 341 -10.22 3.62 8.27
N ILE A 342 -10.88 2.71 8.98
CA ILE A 342 -11.82 1.76 8.40
C ILE A 342 -13.07 2.47 7.85
N GLU A 343 -13.58 3.52 8.51
CA GLU A 343 -14.71 4.31 7.99
C GLU A 343 -14.35 5.03 6.68
N ILE A 344 -13.16 5.62 6.58
CA ILE A 344 -12.67 6.22 5.33
C ILE A 344 -12.55 5.14 4.23
N ALA A 345 -12.03 3.97 4.58
CA ALA A 345 -11.92 2.84 3.66
C ALA A 345 -13.32 2.34 3.18
N ARG A 346 -14.31 2.30 4.08
CA ARG A 346 -15.70 1.96 3.74
C ARG A 346 -16.33 3.00 2.82
N GLU A 347 -16.04 4.28 3.04
CA GLU A 347 -16.46 5.34 2.12
C GLU A 347 -15.89 5.14 0.73
N ALA A 348 -14.58 4.86 0.61
CA ALA A 348 -13.95 4.55 -0.67
C ALA A 348 -14.62 3.34 -1.36
N ALA A 349 -14.93 2.28 -0.61
CA ALA A 349 -15.67 1.13 -1.12
C ALA A 349 -17.04 1.51 -1.68
N ARG A 350 -17.81 2.35 -0.96
CA ARG A 350 -19.12 2.86 -1.42
C ARG A 350 -19.01 3.72 -2.67
N LYS A 351 -17.90 4.47 -2.81
CA LYS A 351 -17.61 5.29 -4.00
C LYS A 351 -17.17 4.47 -5.22
N GLY A 352 -17.08 3.14 -5.08
CA GLY A 352 -16.94 2.20 -6.19
C GLY A 352 -15.55 1.63 -6.42
N PHE A 353 -14.61 1.82 -5.52
CA PHE A 353 -13.31 1.16 -5.61
C PHE A 353 -13.43 -0.38 -5.53
N ASP A 354 -12.55 -1.06 -6.25
CA ASP A 354 -12.48 -2.53 -6.24
C ASP A 354 -11.70 -3.05 -5.04
N GLU A 355 -10.73 -2.27 -4.56
CA GLU A 355 -9.81 -2.63 -3.49
C GLU A 355 -9.50 -1.42 -2.59
N VAL A 356 -9.27 -1.69 -1.30
CA VAL A 356 -8.66 -0.77 -0.34
C VAL A 356 -7.28 -1.28 0.04
N GLN A 357 -6.27 -0.40 -0.06
CA GLN A 357 -4.89 -0.68 0.28
C GLN A 357 -4.44 0.24 1.42
N PHE A 358 -4.05 -0.36 2.54
CA PHE A 358 -3.55 0.36 3.71
C PHE A 358 -2.04 0.52 3.63
N ASP A 359 -1.57 1.76 3.54
CA ASP A 359 -0.17 2.10 3.66
C ASP A 359 0.14 2.71 5.03
N TYR A 360 1.42 2.77 5.42
CA TYR A 360 1.85 3.19 6.76
C TYR A 360 1.10 2.43 7.88
N VAL A 361 0.71 1.19 7.62
CA VAL A 361 0.10 0.27 8.59
C VAL A 361 1.20 -0.39 9.42
N ARG A 362 1.91 0.44 10.17
CA ARG A 362 3.13 0.13 10.90
C ARG A 362 3.48 1.18 11.94
N PHE A 363 4.44 0.88 12.80
CA PHE A 363 5.07 1.85 13.69
C PHE A 363 6.10 2.72 12.96
N PRO A 364 6.41 3.95 13.45
CA PRO A 364 7.43 4.82 12.87
C PRO A 364 8.82 4.18 12.81
N THR A 365 9.62 4.55 11.79
CA THR A 365 10.99 4.06 11.56
C THR A 365 12.06 5.13 11.66
N ASP A 366 11.67 6.39 11.71
CA ASP A 366 12.60 7.53 11.72
C ASP A 366 12.16 8.59 12.72
N GLY A 367 12.90 9.69 12.83
CA GLY A 367 12.69 10.68 13.86
C GLY A 367 13.34 10.29 15.19
N ARG A 368 12.97 10.95 16.28
CA ARG A 368 13.49 10.66 17.62
C ARG A 368 12.69 9.55 18.29
N LEU A 369 12.83 8.32 17.82
CA LEU A 369 12.05 7.17 18.31
C LEU A 369 12.13 6.98 19.83
N GLY A 370 13.27 7.26 20.46
CA GLY A 370 13.43 7.17 21.90
C GLY A 370 12.58 8.15 22.72
N SER A 371 12.00 9.18 22.09
CA SER A 371 11.05 10.10 22.74
C SER A 371 9.59 9.79 22.40
N ALA A 372 9.32 8.83 21.53
CA ALA A 372 7.97 8.44 21.14
C ALA A 372 7.33 7.58 22.23
N ARG A 373 6.26 8.06 22.85
CA ARG A 373 5.47 7.34 23.86
C ARG A 373 4.11 6.98 23.29
N TYR A 374 3.73 5.73 23.49
CA TYR A 374 2.50 5.11 23.04
C TYR A 374 1.58 4.77 24.22
N ALA A 375 0.35 4.39 23.96
CA ALA A 375 -0.62 3.94 24.97
C ALA A 375 -0.22 2.60 25.63
N LYS A 376 0.57 1.78 24.93
CA LYS A 376 1.13 0.53 25.44
C LYS A 376 2.66 0.52 25.24
N PRO A 377 3.42 -0.32 25.96
CA PRO A 377 4.84 -0.50 25.69
C PRO A 377 5.10 -0.86 24.23
N ASN A 378 6.04 -0.18 23.59
CA ASN A 378 6.40 -0.44 22.20
C ASN A 378 7.42 -1.60 22.15
N SER A 379 6.93 -2.81 22.00
CA SER A 379 7.72 -4.05 21.90
C SER A 379 7.14 -4.97 20.82
N ARG A 380 7.91 -5.96 20.38
CA ARG A 380 7.41 -6.97 19.44
C ARG A 380 6.12 -7.65 19.94
N ALA A 381 6.04 -7.95 21.23
CA ALA A 381 4.88 -8.60 21.85
C ALA A 381 3.60 -7.75 21.77
N THR A 382 3.72 -6.45 21.61
CA THR A 382 2.58 -5.52 21.55
C THR A 382 2.34 -4.97 20.14
N ARG A 383 3.40 -4.68 19.36
CA ARG A 383 3.27 -4.15 17.99
C ARG A 383 2.57 -5.11 17.04
N LEU A 384 3.00 -6.39 17.02
CA LEU A 384 2.41 -7.40 16.13
C LEU A 384 0.90 -7.52 16.32
N PRO A 385 0.37 -7.74 17.55
CA PRO A 385 -1.07 -7.81 17.76
C PRO A 385 -1.82 -6.52 17.38
N ALA A 386 -1.18 -5.35 17.51
CA ALA A 386 -1.82 -4.09 17.14
C ALA A 386 -2.00 -3.96 15.61
N VAL A 387 -0.96 -4.25 14.83
CA VAL A 387 -1.03 -4.17 13.37
C VAL A 387 -1.91 -5.29 12.81
N ALA A 388 -1.73 -6.54 13.26
CA ALA A 388 -2.56 -7.67 12.84
C ALA A 388 -4.03 -7.47 13.22
N GLY A 389 -4.32 -6.99 14.44
CA GLY A 389 -5.69 -6.73 14.91
C GLY A 389 -6.39 -5.62 14.12
N PHE A 390 -5.67 -4.57 13.73
CA PHE A 390 -6.20 -3.58 12.80
C PHE A 390 -6.60 -4.22 11.46
N LEU A 391 -5.72 -5.02 10.85
CA LEU A 391 -5.98 -5.66 9.56
C LEU A 391 -7.09 -6.72 9.66
N GLU A 392 -7.15 -7.48 10.75
CA GLU A 392 -8.26 -8.41 11.02
C GLU A 392 -9.60 -7.69 11.06
N ARG A 393 -9.69 -6.59 11.81
CA ARG A 393 -10.90 -5.76 11.88
C ARG A 393 -11.24 -5.17 10.52
N ALA A 394 -10.27 -4.60 9.81
CA ALA A 394 -10.45 -4.05 8.47
C ALA A 394 -10.94 -5.13 7.49
N ARG A 395 -10.34 -6.33 7.49
CA ARG A 395 -10.73 -7.45 6.63
C ARG A 395 -12.17 -7.88 6.89
N ARG A 396 -12.57 -7.99 8.15
CA ARG A 396 -13.94 -8.35 8.54
C ARG A 396 -14.95 -7.30 8.08
N GLU A 397 -14.68 -6.01 8.35
CA GLU A 397 -15.64 -4.93 8.06
C GLU A 397 -15.71 -4.58 6.57
N LEU A 398 -14.59 -4.61 5.85
CA LEU A 398 -14.52 -4.34 4.41
C LEU A 398 -14.91 -5.56 3.57
N GLY A 399 -14.64 -6.78 4.07
CA GLY A 399 -15.13 -8.01 3.47
C GLY A 399 -16.64 -8.03 3.35
N ALA A 400 -17.33 -7.55 4.38
CA ALA A 400 -18.79 -7.43 4.42
C ALA A 400 -19.38 -6.48 3.35
N VAL A 401 -18.57 -5.53 2.83
CA VAL A 401 -18.98 -4.66 1.69
C VAL A 401 -18.40 -5.13 0.35
N GLY A 402 -17.69 -6.27 0.35
CA GLY A 402 -17.28 -6.98 -0.86
C GLY A 402 -16.10 -6.38 -1.62
N VAL A 403 -15.26 -5.52 -1.00
CA VAL A 403 -14.02 -5.03 -1.60
C VAL A 403 -12.84 -5.92 -1.20
N TYR A 404 -11.76 -5.89 -1.99
CA TYR A 404 -10.50 -6.50 -1.60
C TYR A 404 -9.77 -5.64 -0.57
N VAL A 405 -8.99 -6.28 0.31
CA VAL A 405 -8.19 -5.62 1.34
C VAL A 405 -6.72 -5.94 1.10
N ALA A 406 -5.90 -4.91 0.98
CA ALA A 406 -4.48 -4.99 0.79
C ALA A 406 -3.72 -4.19 1.84
N ALA A 407 -2.45 -4.52 2.06
CA ALA A 407 -1.56 -3.74 2.91
C ALA A 407 -0.15 -3.63 2.31
N ASP A 408 0.43 -2.43 2.42
CA ASP A 408 1.80 -2.17 2.05
C ASP A 408 2.74 -2.57 3.19
N VAL A 409 3.76 -3.33 2.86
CA VAL A 409 4.77 -3.79 3.81
C VAL A 409 6.18 -3.44 3.34
N PHE A 410 7.10 -3.27 4.26
CA PHE A 410 8.49 -3.03 3.90
C PHE A 410 9.09 -4.23 3.16
N GLY A 411 9.89 -3.96 2.13
CA GLY A 411 10.56 -5.00 1.36
C GLY A 411 11.43 -5.93 2.23
N TYR A 412 12.10 -5.40 3.25
CA TYR A 412 12.90 -6.19 4.19
C TYR A 412 12.09 -7.18 5.04
N THR A 413 10.77 -7.07 5.11
CA THR A 413 9.93 -8.10 5.76
C THR A 413 10.08 -9.47 5.10
N ALA A 414 10.48 -9.51 3.82
CA ALA A 414 10.79 -10.76 3.11
C ALA A 414 11.93 -11.55 3.76
N PHE A 415 12.95 -10.83 4.26
CA PHE A 415 14.22 -11.39 4.76
C PHE A 415 14.31 -11.44 6.29
N ASN A 416 13.39 -10.79 6.99
CA ASN A 416 13.40 -10.67 8.44
C ASN A 416 12.28 -11.51 9.07
N GLU A 417 12.63 -12.44 9.95
CA GLU A 417 11.69 -13.29 10.68
C GLU A 417 11.06 -12.59 11.89
N SER A 418 11.61 -11.43 12.30
CA SER A 418 11.01 -10.60 13.34
C SER A 418 9.86 -9.74 12.79
N ASP A 419 9.29 -8.85 13.63
CA ASP A 419 8.31 -7.85 13.20
C ASP A 419 8.93 -6.61 12.54
N THR A 420 10.21 -6.70 12.14
CA THR A 420 10.98 -5.63 11.51
C THR A 420 11.00 -4.33 12.36
N ASP A 421 10.78 -4.46 13.67
CA ASP A 421 10.62 -3.38 14.67
C ASP A 421 9.49 -2.38 14.37
N ILE A 422 8.57 -2.73 13.48
CA ILE A 422 7.45 -1.89 13.03
C ILE A 422 6.09 -2.58 13.11
N GLY A 423 6.04 -3.79 13.64
CA GLY A 423 4.80 -4.57 13.73
C GLY A 423 4.43 -5.29 12.43
N GLN A 424 5.35 -5.45 11.48
CA GLN A 424 5.10 -6.15 10.22
C GLN A 424 5.84 -7.49 10.17
N ARG A 425 5.09 -8.58 10.21
CA ARG A 425 5.54 -9.95 10.00
C ARG A 425 4.56 -10.69 9.09
N ILE A 426 5.09 -11.34 8.06
CA ILE A 426 4.27 -11.90 6.97
C ILE A 426 3.24 -12.89 7.49
N GLU A 427 3.63 -13.80 8.38
CA GLU A 427 2.80 -14.89 8.89
C GLU A 427 1.58 -14.38 9.68
N GLU A 428 1.71 -13.26 10.40
CA GLU A 428 0.62 -12.66 11.16
C GLU A 428 -0.28 -11.74 10.30
N LEU A 429 0.26 -11.14 9.23
CA LEU A 429 -0.52 -10.21 8.40
C LEU A 429 -1.27 -10.94 7.28
N ALA A 430 -0.64 -11.94 6.66
CA ALA A 430 -1.18 -12.64 5.49
C ALA A 430 -2.60 -13.22 5.67
N PRO A 431 -2.99 -13.79 6.83
CA PRO A 431 -4.35 -14.30 7.04
C PRO A 431 -5.46 -13.24 6.94
N HIS A 432 -5.13 -11.97 7.15
CA HIS A 432 -6.07 -10.86 7.20
C HIS A 432 -6.11 -10.03 5.90
N LEU A 433 -5.47 -10.49 4.82
CA LEU A 433 -5.32 -9.76 3.57
C LEU A 433 -5.78 -10.57 2.37
N ASP A 434 -6.28 -9.88 1.36
CA ASP A 434 -6.45 -10.41 0.00
C ASP A 434 -5.15 -10.24 -0.80
N TYR A 435 -4.43 -9.10 -0.60
CA TYR A 435 -3.13 -8.84 -1.20
C TYR A 435 -2.14 -8.29 -0.17
N ILE A 436 -0.91 -8.80 -0.21
CA ILE A 436 0.24 -8.23 0.49
C ILE A 436 1.15 -7.56 -0.53
N CYS A 437 1.49 -6.30 -0.28
CA CYS A 437 2.11 -5.41 -1.24
C CYS A 437 3.48 -4.93 -0.74
N PRO A 438 4.55 -5.72 -0.92
CA PRO A 438 5.87 -5.33 -0.47
C PRO A 438 6.44 -4.20 -1.32
N MET A 439 7.01 -3.19 -0.67
CA MET A 439 7.74 -2.08 -1.29
C MET A 439 9.16 -2.54 -1.62
N VAL A 440 9.35 -3.16 -2.79
CA VAL A 440 10.62 -3.80 -3.17
C VAL A 440 11.48 -2.87 -4.04
N TYR A 441 11.51 -1.60 -3.69
CA TYR A 441 12.36 -0.62 -4.37
C TYR A 441 13.84 -0.93 -4.14
N PRO A 442 14.65 -1.21 -5.18
CA PRO A 442 16.09 -1.49 -4.99
C PRO A 442 16.82 -0.43 -4.18
N SER A 443 16.48 0.86 -4.35
CA SER A 443 17.06 1.96 -3.56
C SER A 443 16.75 1.87 -2.06
N GLY A 444 15.74 1.14 -1.64
CA GLY A 444 15.36 0.96 -0.23
C GLY A 444 16.15 -0.13 0.49
N TYR A 445 16.92 -0.94 -0.22
CA TYR A 445 17.70 -2.06 0.35
C TYR A 445 19.15 -1.66 0.63
N HIS A 446 19.37 -0.68 1.50
CA HIS A 446 20.68 -0.06 1.72
C HIS A 446 21.76 -0.98 2.29
N VAL A 447 21.42 -2.10 2.88
CA VAL A 447 22.39 -3.15 3.26
C VAL A 447 22.46 -4.30 2.25
N GLY A 448 21.74 -4.16 1.11
CA GLY A 448 21.60 -5.22 0.11
C GLY A 448 20.64 -6.32 0.55
N ILE A 449 20.64 -7.41 -0.19
CA ILE A 449 19.99 -8.68 0.15
C ILE A 449 21.01 -9.81 0.08
N PRO A 450 20.74 -11.00 0.65
CA PRO A 450 21.66 -12.14 0.53
C PRO A 450 22.09 -12.40 -0.90
N GLY A 451 23.39 -12.41 -1.14
CA GLY A 451 24.00 -12.56 -2.47
C GLY A 451 24.15 -11.27 -3.30
N TYR A 452 23.50 -10.17 -2.92
CA TYR A 452 23.48 -8.93 -3.72
C TYR A 452 23.68 -7.69 -2.84
N ARG A 453 24.95 -7.26 -2.68
CA ARG A 453 25.29 -6.06 -1.88
C ARG A 453 24.94 -4.74 -2.54
N ASN A 454 24.84 -4.70 -3.88
CA ASN A 454 24.40 -3.52 -4.63
C ASN A 454 23.03 -3.81 -5.27
N PRO A 455 21.93 -3.51 -4.58
CA PRO A 455 20.58 -3.83 -5.04
C PRO A 455 20.17 -3.05 -6.29
N VAL A 456 20.60 -1.81 -6.45
CA VAL A 456 20.26 -1.00 -7.63
C VAL A 456 20.91 -1.48 -8.92
N ALA A 457 21.99 -2.26 -8.80
CA ALA A 457 22.60 -2.94 -9.94
C ALA A 457 21.95 -4.31 -10.24
N ASN A 458 21.07 -4.80 -9.35
CA ASN A 458 20.44 -6.11 -9.45
C ASN A 458 18.92 -6.04 -9.22
N PRO A 459 18.18 -5.18 -9.94
CA PRO A 459 16.77 -4.93 -9.68
C PRO A 459 15.89 -6.17 -9.85
N TYR A 460 16.20 -7.04 -10.82
CA TYR A 460 15.53 -8.34 -10.98
C TYR A 460 15.65 -9.20 -9.72
N ALA A 461 16.88 -9.41 -9.24
CA ALA A 461 17.12 -10.29 -8.10
C ALA A 461 16.46 -9.79 -6.81
N VAL A 462 16.49 -8.47 -6.58
CA VAL A 462 15.84 -7.85 -5.42
C VAL A 462 14.33 -8.14 -5.41
N VAL A 463 13.67 -7.92 -6.55
CA VAL A 463 12.23 -8.15 -6.65
C VAL A 463 11.91 -9.63 -6.59
N HIS A 464 12.59 -10.45 -7.38
CA HIS A 464 12.38 -11.90 -7.45
C HIS A 464 12.49 -12.55 -6.07
N GLU A 465 13.62 -12.33 -5.36
CA GLU A 465 13.84 -12.97 -4.07
C GLU A 465 12.86 -12.47 -3.00
N SER A 466 12.53 -11.18 -3.00
CA SER A 466 11.55 -10.63 -2.05
C SER A 466 10.16 -11.24 -2.26
N VAL A 467 9.67 -11.30 -3.51
CA VAL A 467 8.36 -11.88 -3.84
C VAL A 467 8.33 -13.37 -3.54
N ARG A 468 9.36 -14.10 -3.96
CA ARG A 468 9.49 -15.55 -3.72
C ARG A 468 9.44 -15.91 -2.23
N LEU A 469 10.21 -15.17 -1.40
CA LEU A 469 10.26 -15.41 0.03
C LEU A 469 8.94 -15.06 0.72
N ILE A 470 8.30 -13.94 0.37
CA ILE A 470 7.00 -13.58 0.94
C ILE A 470 5.95 -14.61 0.57
N ARG A 471 5.91 -15.07 -0.68
CA ARG A 471 4.99 -16.13 -1.09
C ARG A 471 5.19 -17.41 -0.28
N LYS A 472 6.46 -17.83 -0.09
CA LYS A 472 6.78 -19.00 0.74
C LYS A 472 6.30 -18.83 2.18
N ARG A 473 6.49 -17.64 2.78
CA ARG A 473 6.08 -17.37 4.17
C ARG A 473 4.58 -17.20 4.34
N ALA A 474 3.86 -16.91 3.24
CA ALA A 474 2.41 -16.81 3.21
C ALA A 474 1.71 -18.10 2.79
N GLU A 475 2.44 -19.20 2.61
CA GLU A 475 1.86 -20.52 2.27
C GLU A 475 0.79 -20.93 3.28
N GLY A 476 -0.27 -21.59 2.80
CA GLY A 476 -1.43 -21.96 3.61
C GLY A 476 -2.49 -20.85 3.74
N THR A 477 -2.23 -19.65 3.22
CA THR A 477 -3.22 -18.56 3.14
C THR A 477 -3.69 -18.33 1.70
N GLN A 478 -4.78 -17.54 1.54
CA GLN A 478 -5.27 -17.14 0.21
C GLN A 478 -4.64 -15.83 -0.29
N VAL A 479 -3.79 -15.18 0.50
CA VAL A 479 -3.19 -13.90 0.15
C VAL A 479 -2.37 -14.01 -1.15
N ARG A 480 -2.41 -12.98 -1.99
CA ARG A 480 -1.57 -12.87 -3.18
C ARG A 480 -0.54 -11.77 -2.98
N VAL A 481 0.66 -11.99 -3.53
CA VAL A 481 1.75 -11.01 -3.45
C VAL A 481 1.73 -10.13 -4.69
N ARG A 482 1.69 -8.81 -4.51
CA ARG A 482 1.70 -7.80 -5.57
C ARG A 482 2.64 -6.67 -5.19
N PRO A 483 3.90 -6.69 -5.65
CA PRO A 483 4.92 -5.75 -5.21
C PRO A 483 4.72 -4.34 -5.78
N TRP A 484 5.21 -3.36 -5.03
CA TRP A 484 5.52 -2.02 -5.50
C TRP A 484 6.91 -2.01 -6.13
N LEU A 485 7.02 -1.49 -7.35
CA LEU A 485 8.25 -1.41 -8.14
C LEU A 485 8.71 0.04 -8.31
N GLN A 486 10.01 0.25 -8.40
CA GLN A 486 10.63 1.55 -8.50
C GLN A 486 10.64 2.07 -9.94
N ASP A 487 9.92 3.17 -10.20
CA ASP A 487 10.02 3.96 -11.43
C ASP A 487 10.42 5.40 -11.10
N PHE A 488 11.54 5.54 -10.36
CA PHE A 488 12.12 6.82 -9.97
C PHE A 488 13.64 6.66 -9.81
N ARG A 489 14.36 7.80 -9.87
CA ARG A 489 15.81 7.82 -9.75
C ARG A 489 16.27 7.27 -8.40
N ASP A 490 17.34 6.46 -8.39
CA ASP A 490 18.01 6.02 -7.17
C ASP A 490 18.40 7.20 -6.27
N TYR A 491 18.14 7.06 -4.98
CA TYR A 491 18.47 8.08 -3.97
C TYR A 491 19.55 7.64 -2.98
N ALA A 492 19.89 6.35 -2.94
CA ALA A 492 20.67 5.78 -1.85
C ALA A 492 22.08 5.35 -2.27
N PHE A 493 22.30 4.95 -3.53
CA PHE A 493 23.55 4.34 -3.97
C PHE A 493 24.32 5.22 -4.96
N ASP A 494 24.07 5.09 -6.26
CA ASP A 494 24.84 5.71 -7.32
C ASP A 494 24.06 6.75 -8.14
N ARG A 495 22.84 7.06 -7.71
CA ARG A 495 21.94 8.05 -8.35
C ARG A 495 21.56 7.71 -9.79
N ARG A 496 21.65 6.45 -10.19
CA ARG A 496 21.22 6.02 -11.53
C ARG A 496 19.76 6.30 -11.79
N VAL A 497 19.44 6.50 -13.04
CA VAL A 497 18.03 6.54 -13.51
C VAL A 497 17.54 5.09 -13.61
N PHE A 498 16.38 4.81 -13.07
CA PHE A 498 15.65 3.59 -13.34
C PHE A 498 14.91 3.79 -14.66
N GLY A 499 15.50 3.27 -15.73
CA GLY A 499 14.97 3.36 -17.08
C GLY A 499 14.27 2.08 -17.52
N VAL A 500 14.13 1.93 -18.83
CA VAL A 500 13.44 0.78 -19.44
C VAL A 500 13.96 -0.56 -18.96
N ALA A 501 15.29 -0.73 -18.92
CA ALA A 501 15.93 -1.99 -18.54
C ALA A 501 15.69 -2.35 -17.07
N GLU A 502 15.86 -1.38 -16.17
CA GLU A 502 15.71 -1.61 -14.73
C GLU A 502 14.24 -1.87 -14.35
N ILE A 503 13.29 -1.15 -14.97
CA ILE A 503 11.86 -1.34 -14.70
C ILE A 503 11.40 -2.68 -15.25
N ARG A 504 11.79 -3.04 -16.49
CA ARG A 504 11.45 -4.34 -17.05
C ARG A 504 12.06 -5.49 -16.27
N ALA A 505 13.30 -5.35 -15.77
CA ALA A 505 13.94 -6.33 -14.90
C ALA A 505 13.13 -6.55 -13.60
N GLN A 506 12.62 -5.48 -12.98
CA GLN A 506 11.76 -5.59 -11.79
C GLN A 506 10.44 -6.31 -12.10
N ILE A 507 9.78 -5.96 -13.22
CA ILE A 507 8.53 -6.59 -13.65
C ILE A 507 8.75 -8.09 -13.88
N ASN A 508 9.80 -8.47 -14.64
CA ASN A 508 10.13 -9.85 -14.88
C ASN A 508 10.45 -10.61 -13.58
N GLY A 509 11.19 -9.97 -12.65
CA GLY A 509 11.46 -10.56 -11.35
C GLY A 509 10.20 -10.83 -10.53
N SER A 510 9.19 -9.95 -10.60
CA SER A 510 7.89 -10.18 -9.98
C SER A 510 7.13 -11.34 -10.62
N ASP A 511 7.03 -11.33 -11.94
CA ASP A 511 6.26 -12.33 -12.71
C ASP A 511 6.88 -13.73 -12.55
N ASP A 512 8.22 -13.85 -12.69
CA ASP A 512 8.96 -15.13 -12.55
C ASP A 512 8.89 -15.69 -11.11
N ALA A 513 8.82 -14.82 -10.09
CA ALA A 513 8.61 -15.22 -8.71
C ALA A 513 7.15 -15.56 -8.39
N GLY A 514 6.22 -15.41 -9.36
CA GLY A 514 4.79 -15.69 -9.22
C GLY A 514 4.01 -14.61 -8.46
N GLY A 515 4.42 -13.36 -8.61
CA GLY A 515 3.62 -12.20 -8.23
C GLY A 515 2.30 -12.14 -9.02
N VAL A 516 1.23 -11.66 -8.38
CA VAL A 516 -0.07 -11.49 -9.04
C VAL A 516 -0.26 -10.03 -9.41
N GLY A 517 0.40 -9.63 -10.51
CA GLY A 517 0.54 -8.24 -10.92
C GLY A 517 1.61 -7.47 -10.12
N TRP A 518 1.64 -6.17 -10.31
CA TRP A 518 2.61 -5.25 -9.72
C TRP A 518 2.10 -3.81 -9.79
N MET A 519 2.74 -2.92 -9.05
CA MET A 519 2.39 -1.50 -9.03
C MET A 519 3.64 -0.64 -9.19
N LEU A 520 3.63 0.32 -10.12
CA LEU A 520 4.71 1.28 -10.30
C LEU A 520 4.54 2.47 -9.36
N TRP A 521 5.60 2.78 -8.62
CA TRP A 521 5.69 3.97 -7.80
C TRP A 521 6.56 5.03 -8.48
N ASN A 522 5.98 6.18 -8.74
CA ASN A 522 6.70 7.41 -9.11
C ASN A 522 6.03 8.60 -8.41
N PRO A 523 6.75 9.32 -7.52
CA PRO A 523 6.17 10.43 -6.75
C PRO A 523 5.73 11.62 -7.61
N ARG A 524 6.22 11.70 -8.86
CA ARG A 524 5.83 12.73 -9.84
C ARG A 524 4.72 12.27 -10.78
N ASN A 525 4.30 11.00 -10.68
CA ASN A 525 3.39 10.35 -11.63
C ASN A 525 3.86 10.44 -13.10
N ASP A 526 5.17 10.36 -13.29
CA ASP A 526 5.82 10.36 -14.60
C ASP A 526 6.47 8.99 -14.84
N TYR A 527 5.83 8.17 -15.68
CA TYR A 527 6.15 6.75 -15.83
C TYR A 527 6.90 6.47 -17.12
N THR A 528 7.86 5.55 -17.06
CA THR A 528 8.67 5.07 -18.18
C THR A 528 7.82 4.11 -19.05
N GLY A 529 6.97 4.68 -19.89
CA GLY A 529 6.00 3.92 -20.70
C GLY A 529 6.62 2.90 -21.65
N GLU A 530 7.84 3.15 -22.11
CA GLU A 530 8.62 2.26 -22.99
C GLU A 530 9.03 0.96 -22.31
N ALA A 531 9.02 0.92 -20.98
CA ALA A 531 9.27 -0.30 -20.21
C ALA A 531 8.06 -1.23 -20.19
N LEU A 532 6.87 -0.76 -20.56
CA LEU A 532 5.63 -1.52 -20.53
C LEU A 532 5.34 -2.21 -21.86
N LEU A 533 4.86 -3.46 -21.79
CA LEU A 533 4.46 -4.18 -23.00
C LEU A 533 3.22 -3.54 -23.63
N PRO A 534 3.06 -3.59 -24.95
CA PRO A 534 1.84 -3.16 -25.61
C PRO A 534 0.62 -3.92 -25.07
N LYS A 535 -0.53 -3.27 -25.08
CA LYS A 535 -1.79 -3.90 -24.68
C LYS A 535 -2.12 -5.07 -25.61
N SER A 536 -2.32 -6.25 -25.04
CA SER A 536 -2.70 -7.42 -25.84
C SER A 536 -4.11 -7.23 -26.42
N PRO A 537 -4.31 -7.51 -27.73
CA PRO A 537 -5.64 -7.49 -28.33
C PRO A 537 -6.64 -8.47 -27.69
N LEU A 538 -6.14 -9.54 -27.03
CA LEU A 538 -6.96 -10.55 -26.34
C LEU A 538 -7.56 -10.05 -25.01
N ALA A 539 -7.03 -8.97 -24.42
CA ALA A 539 -7.54 -8.40 -23.18
C ALA A 539 -8.76 -7.48 -23.36
N ALA A 540 -9.20 -7.26 -24.60
CA ALA A 540 -10.32 -6.38 -24.94
C ALA A 540 -11.65 -7.13 -25.20
N ARG A 541 -11.71 -8.45 -24.98
CA ARG A 541 -12.92 -9.27 -25.15
C ARG A 541 -13.54 -9.72 -23.84
#